data_0e9827c0e2e93db3fd4f7106141cbb05
#
_entry.id   0e9827c0e2e93db3fd4f7106141cbb05
#
_cell.length_a   1.000
_cell.length_b   1.000
_cell.length_c   1.000
_cell.angle_alpha   90.00
_cell.angle_beta   90.00
_cell.angle_gamma   90.00
#
_symmetry.space_group_name_H-M   'P 1'
#
loop_
_entity.id
_entity.type
_entity.pdbx_description
1 polymer ?
#
loop_
_entity_poly.entity_id
_entity_poly.type
_entity_poly.pdbx_seq_one_letter_code
_entity_poly.pdbx_strand_id
1 'polypeptide(L)'
;MTPHEPASIFKRIAALFYDCLLLIAVFFVITAVAVRVNGGEAIESPLYLMALIPVAWIFFAWFWINGGQTLGMRAWKIKLVNESGDAISVRSSVTRFAVGLVFFPFVLLPALFDNDKRGLHDKLAGTKILRLKQY
;
A
#
# COMPACT_ATOMS: atom_id res chain seq x y z
N MET A 1 7.38 -1.45 -26.58
CA MET A 1 7.27 -1.09 -25.15
C MET A 1 8.66 -0.93 -24.58
N THR A 2 9.00 0.25 -24.13
CA THR A 2 10.24 0.41 -23.38
C THR A 2 10.08 -0.30 -22.04
N PRO A 3 10.98 -1.22 -21.66
CA PRO A 3 10.89 -1.86 -20.37
C PRO A 3 10.99 -0.80 -19.27
N HIS A 4 9.99 -0.79 -18.40
CA HIS A 4 10.03 0.09 -17.23
C HIS A 4 11.04 -0.46 -16.24
N GLU A 5 11.91 0.40 -15.76
CA GLU A 5 12.88 0.03 -14.72
C GLU A 5 12.19 -0.19 -13.37
N PRO A 6 12.73 -1.09 -12.54
CA PRO A 6 12.24 -1.24 -11.17
C PRO A 6 12.32 0.09 -10.41
N ALA A 7 11.29 0.40 -9.62
CA ALA A 7 11.29 1.58 -8.79
C ALA A 7 12.34 1.47 -7.68
N SER A 8 13.05 2.56 -7.41
CA SER A 8 14.02 2.60 -6.31
C SER A 8 13.33 2.41 -4.95
N ILE A 9 14.02 1.83 -4.01
CA ILE A 9 13.52 1.62 -2.65
C ILE A 9 13.18 2.97 -1.97
N PHE A 10 14.01 3.99 -2.20
CA PHE A 10 13.76 5.33 -1.69
C PHE A 10 12.40 5.88 -2.13
N LYS A 11 12.07 5.77 -3.42
CA LYS A 11 10.78 6.22 -3.96
C LYS A 11 9.60 5.45 -3.35
N ARG A 12 9.79 4.15 -3.14
CA ARG A 12 8.76 3.29 -2.54
C ARG A 12 8.49 3.68 -1.09
N ILE A 13 9.55 3.92 -0.30
CA ILE A 13 9.44 4.37 1.09
C ILE A 13 8.80 5.74 1.15
N ALA A 14 9.22 6.68 0.31
CA ALA A 14 8.65 8.03 0.26
C ALA A 14 7.16 8.02 -0.12
N ALA A 15 6.77 7.19 -1.09
CA ALA A 15 5.38 7.00 -1.47
C ALA A 15 4.56 6.41 -0.32
N LEU A 16 5.09 5.38 0.34
CA LEU A 16 4.44 4.75 1.48
C LEU A 16 4.28 5.73 2.65
N PHE A 17 5.29 6.53 2.93
CA PHE A 17 5.22 7.56 3.96
C PHE A 17 4.08 8.55 3.68
N TYR A 18 3.98 9.03 2.44
CA TYR A 18 2.90 9.91 2.01
C TYR A 18 1.53 9.25 2.19
N ASP A 19 1.38 8.00 1.76
CA ASP A 19 0.14 7.24 1.89
C ASP A 19 -0.24 7.00 3.35
N CYS A 20 0.74 6.74 4.22
CA CYS A 20 0.51 6.59 5.65
C CYS A 20 -0.04 7.88 6.29
N LEU A 21 0.45 9.05 5.89
CA LEU A 21 -0.08 10.33 6.36
C LEU A 21 -1.54 10.50 5.94
N LEU A 22 -1.88 10.15 4.70
CA LEU A 22 -3.26 10.18 4.22
C LEU A 22 -4.15 9.19 4.97
N LEU A 23 -3.65 7.99 5.23
CA LEU A 23 -4.39 6.96 5.95
C LEU A 23 -4.64 7.39 7.41
N ILE A 24 -3.67 8.01 8.06
CA ILE A 24 -3.84 8.59 9.40
C ILE A 24 -4.96 9.63 9.38
N ALA A 25 -5.00 10.49 8.38
CA ALA A 25 -6.07 11.49 8.22
C ALA A 25 -7.44 10.82 8.05
N VAL A 26 -7.52 9.75 7.25
CA VAL A 26 -8.74 8.95 7.08
C VAL A 26 -9.18 8.33 8.41
N PHE A 27 -8.26 7.72 9.14
CA PHE A 27 -8.55 7.14 10.44
C PHE A 27 -9.00 8.18 11.45
N PHE A 28 -8.40 9.38 11.42
CA PHE A 28 -8.82 10.48 12.28
C PHE A 28 -10.27 10.87 12.03
N VAL A 29 -10.67 11.03 10.77
CA VAL A 29 -12.05 11.38 10.40
C VAL A 29 -13.02 10.27 10.81
N ILE A 30 -12.70 9.03 10.52
CA ILE A 30 -13.55 7.88 10.90
C ILE A 30 -13.70 7.81 12.43
N THR A 31 -12.61 7.98 13.16
CA THR A 31 -12.62 7.94 14.63
C THR A 31 -13.42 9.11 15.20
N ALA A 32 -13.28 10.31 14.64
CA ALA A 32 -14.05 11.48 15.07
C ALA A 32 -15.57 11.24 14.91
N VAL A 33 -15.97 10.65 13.78
CA VAL A 33 -17.38 10.29 13.54
C VAL A 33 -17.83 9.20 14.54
N ALA A 34 -17.02 8.17 14.71
CA ALA A 34 -17.33 7.07 15.63
C ALA A 34 -17.48 7.55 17.07
N VAL A 35 -16.59 8.41 17.55
CA VAL A 35 -16.68 9.02 18.89
C VAL A 35 -17.94 9.88 19.02
N ARG A 36 -18.28 10.64 17.98
CA ARG A 36 -19.53 11.44 17.99
C ARG A 36 -20.76 10.57 18.12
N VAL A 37 -20.82 9.47 17.38
CA VAL A 37 -21.94 8.50 17.45
C VAL A 37 -21.98 7.80 18.81
N ASN A 38 -20.82 7.60 19.45
CA ASN A 38 -20.69 7.01 20.79
C ASN A 38 -20.95 8.02 21.93
N GLY A 39 -21.65 9.11 21.65
CA GLY A 39 -22.01 10.10 22.66
C GLY A 39 -20.87 11.03 23.10
N GLY A 40 -19.80 11.08 22.36
CA GLY A 40 -18.60 11.89 22.67
C GLY A 40 -17.59 11.16 23.55
N GLU A 41 -17.85 9.90 23.89
CA GLU A 41 -16.93 9.08 24.71
C GLU A 41 -15.91 8.33 23.84
N ALA A 42 -14.71 8.14 24.37
CA ALA A 42 -13.65 7.38 23.69
C ALA A 42 -14.07 5.94 23.44
N ILE A 43 -13.61 5.38 22.32
CA ILE A 43 -13.87 3.99 21.98
C ILE A 43 -12.65 3.16 22.43
N GLU A 44 -12.81 2.43 23.52
CA GLU A 44 -11.73 1.64 24.12
C GLU A 44 -11.71 0.17 23.68
N SER A 45 -12.65 -0.24 22.82
CA SER A 45 -12.75 -1.63 22.38
C SER A 45 -11.60 -2.01 21.43
N PRO A 46 -10.89 -3.14 21.71
CA PRO A 46 -9.90 -3.67 20.76
C PRO A 46 -10.51 -4.02 19.40
N LEU A 47 -11.80 -4.36 19.34
CA LEU A 47 -12.52 -4.66 18.10
C LEU A 47 -12.57 -3.44 17.17
N TYR A 48 -12.60 -2.23 17.71
CA TYR A 48 -12.55 -1.01 16.92
C TYR A 48 -11.21 -0.89 16.19
N LEU A 49 -10.10 -1.13 16.89
CA LEU A 49 -8.77 -1.10 16.26
C LEU A 49 -8.64 -2.17 15.18
N MET A 50 -9.16 -3.36 15.43
CA MET A 50 -9.18 -4.44 14.45
C MET A 50 -10.04 -4.08 13.23
N ALA A 51 -11.12 -3.33 13.40
CA ALA A 51 -11.97 -2.87 12.31
C ALA A 51 -11.27 -1.85 11.39
N LEU A 52 -10.26 -1.14 11.88
CA LEU A 52 -9.46 -0.22 11.06
C LEU A 52 -8.55 -0.95 10.06
N ILE A 53 -8.18 -2.21 10.32
CA ILE A 53 -7.33 -2.99 9.40
C ILE A 53 -8.00 -3.19 8.04
N PRO A 54 -9.26 -3.65 7.93
CA PRO A 54 -9.95 -3.71 6.65
C PRO A 54 -10.08 -2.35 5.96
N VAL A 55 -10.25 -1.27 6.71
CA VAL A 55 -10.29 0.09 6.15
C VAL A 55 -8.97 0.43 5.47
N ALA A 56 -7.84 0.14 6.11
CA ALA A 56 -6.52 0.32 5.51
C ALA A 56 -6.35 -0.51 4.24
N TRP A 57 -6.77 -1.79 4.28
CA TRP A 57 -6.72 -2.65 3.10
C TRP A 57 -7.57 -2.10 1.95
N ILE A 58 -8.79 -1.66 2.20
CA ILE A 58 -9.67 -1.08 1.18
C ILE A 58 -9.02 0.18 0.57
N PHE A 59 -8.42 1.02 1.41
CA PHE A 59 -7.70 2.22 0.96
C PHE A 59 -6.61 1.88 -0.04
N PHE A 60 -5.72 0.96 0.29
CA PHE A 60 -4.63 0.56 -0.60
C PHE A 60 -5.13 -0.24 -1.81
N ALA A 61 -6.01 -1.22 -1.59
CA ALA A 61 -6.50 -2.11 -2.64
C ALA A 61 -7.25 -1.36 -3.74
N TRP A 62 -8.05 -0.38 -3.37
CA TRP A 62 -8.75 0.46 -4.34
C TRP A 62 -7.79 1.06 -5.36
N PHE A 63 -6.73 1.70 -4.87
CA PHE A 63 -5.73 2.33 -5.74
C PHE A 63 -4.88 1.31 -6.49
N TRP A 64 -4.52 0.21 -5.86
CA TRP A 64 -3.70 -0.82 -6.50
C TRP A 64 -4.43 -1.51 -7.65
N ILE A 65 -5.71 -1.79 -7.49
CA ILE A 65 -6.53 -2.47 -8.50
C ILE A 65 -6.96 -1.49 -9.59
N ASN A 66 -7.35 -0.28 -9.22
CA ASN A 66 -7.86 0.74 -10.13
C ASN A 66 -6.75 1.74 -10.48
N GLY A 67 -5.87 1.37 -11.40
CA GLY A 67 -4.80 2.23 -11.89
C GLY A 67 -3.40 1.90 -11.39
N GLY A 68 -3.27 1.05 -10.37
CA GLY A 68 -1.97 0.60 -9.88
C GLY A 68 -1.13 1.65 -9.17
N GLN A 69 -1.73 2.78 -8.80
CA GLN A 69 -1.02 3.88 -8.15
C GLN A 69 -1.83 4.45 -7.00
N THR A 70 -1.25 4.45 -5.80
CA THR A 70 -1.74 5.28 -4.69
C THR A 70 -1.41 6.75 -4.95
N LEU A 71 -1.92 7.64 -4.12
CA LEU A 71 -1.60 9.07 -4.25
C LEU A 71 -0.11 9.34 -4.04
N GLY A 72 0.53 8.66 -3.09
CA GLY A 72 1.98 8.72 -2.89
C GLY A 72 2.75 8.19 -4.09
N MET A 73 2.30 7.08 -4.66
CA MET A 73 2.92 6.50 -5.86
C MET A 73 2.81 7.42 -7.09
N ARG A 74 1.71 8.13 -7.23
CA ARG A 74 1.56 9.16 -8.28
C ARG A 74 2.55 10.30 -8.11
N ALA A 75 2.74 10.77 -6.89
CA ALA A 75 3.69 11.83 -6.59
C ALA A 75 5.14 11.44 -6.95
N TRP A 76 5.51 10.19 -6.74
CA TRP A 76 6.84 9.66 -7.01
C TRP A 76 6.97 8.95 -8.36
N LYS A 77 5.90 8.94 -9.18
CA LYS A 77 5.87 8.38 -10.54
C LYS A 77 6.31 6.91 -10.58
N ILE A 78 5.72 6.12 -9.71
CA ILE A 78 5.88 4.68 -9.66
C ILE A 78 4.52 4.00 -9.81
N LYS A 79 4.49 2.76 -10.28
CA LYS A 79 3.25 2.02 -10.53
C LYS A 79 3.39 0.56 -10.15
N LEU A 80 2.35 0.04 -9.53
CA LEU A 80 2.22 -1.37 -9.18
C LEU A 80 1.56 -2.14 -10.34
N VAL A 81 2.18 -3.23 -10.75
CA VAL A 81 1.68 -4.13 -11.80
C VAL A 81 1.89 -5.58 -11.39
N ASN A 82 1.21 -6.51 -12.04
CA ASN A 82 1.51 -7.92 -11.93
C ASN A 82 2.76 -8.29 -12.75
N GLU A 83 3.15 -9.55 -12.76
CA GLU A 83 4.32 -10.02 -13.50
C GLU A 83 4.20 -9.82 -15.01
N SER A 84 2.98 -9.78 -15.54
CA SER A 84 2.70 -9.51 -16.96
C SER A 84 2.67 -8.02 -17.32
N GLY A 85 2.75 -7.13 -16.34
CA GLY A 85 2.66 -5.68 -16.54
C GLY A 85 1.24 -5.11 -16.48
N ASP A 86 0.25 -5.93 -16.16
CA ASP A 86 -1.16 -5.54 -16.07
C ASP A 86 -1.57 -5.17 -14.64
N ALA A 87 -2.82 -4.76 -14.47
CA ALA A 87 -3.41 -4.49 -13.17
C ALA A 87 -3.42 -5.74 -12.28
N ILE A 88 -3.25 -5.55 -10.97
CA ILE A 88 -3.29 -6.65 -10.02
C ILE A 88 -4.71 -7.09 -9.71
N SER A 89 -4.87 -8.34 -9.27
CA SER A 89 -6.15 -8.89 -8.83
C SER A 89 -6.43 -8.54 -7.36
N VAL A 90 -7.69 -8.74 -6.95
CA VAL A 90 -8.10 -8.62 -5.53
C VAL A 90 -7.28 -9.57 -4.65
N ARG A 91 -7.06 -10.80 -5.10
CA ARG A 91 -6.25 -11.80 -4.38
C ARG A 91 -4.82 -11.32 -4.16
N SER A 92 -4.18 -10.76 -5.18
CA SER A 92 -2.84 -10.17 -5.05
C SER A 92 -2.83 -9.00 -4.06
N SER A 93 -3.86 -8.17 -4.05
CA SER A 93 -3.96 -7.05 -3.11
C SER A 93 -4.07 -7.53 -1.66
N VAL A 94 -4.86 -8.58 -1.40
CA VAL A 94 -4.97 -9.18 -0.06
C VAL A 94 -3.64 -9.74 0.40
N THR A 95 -2.98 -10.54 -0.45
CA THR A 95 -1.68 -11.14 -0.14
C THR A 95 -0.63 -10.06 0.14
N ARG A 96 -0.57 -9.04 -0.70
CA ARG A 96 0.37 -7.93 -0.57
C ARG A 96 0.18 -7.17 0.74
N PHE A 97 -1.06 -6.84 1.05
CA PHE A 97 -1.38 -6.12 2.29
C PHE A 97 -1.09 -6.97 3.54
N ALA A 98 -1.53 -8.23 3.55
CA ALA A 98 -1.33 -9.13 4.68
C ALA A 98 0.16 -9.37 4.97
N VAL A 99 0.95 -9.65 3.94
CA VAL A 99 2.40 -9.85 4.08
C VAL A 99 3.09 -8.56 4.51
N GLY A 100 2.70 -7.42 3.93
CA GLY A 100 3.23 -6.13 4.31
C GLY A 100 2.95 -5.78 5.77
N LEU A 101 1.75 -6.07 6.26
CA LEU A 101 1.35 -5.80 7.63
C LEU A 101 2.08 -6.69 8.64
N VAL A 102 2.16 -8.00 8.36
CA VAL A 102 2.75 -8.98 9.29
C VAL A 102 4.27 -8.83 9.38
N PHE A 103 4.94 -8.56 8.27
CA PHE A 103 6.41 -8.52 8.21
C PHE A 103 7.00 -7.11 8.20
N PHE A 104 6.18 -6.08 8.34
CA PHE A 104 6.68 -4.70 8.40
C PHE A 104 7.56 -4.49 9.65
N PRO A 105 8.73 -3.80 9.57
CA PRO A 105 9.31 -3.15 8.39
C PRO A 105 10.20 -4.06 7.53
N PHE A 106 10.39 -5.32 7.90
CA PHE A 106 11.34 -6.26 7.25
C PHE A 106 10.89 -6.71 5.86
N VAL A 107 9.66 -6.42 5.47
CA VAL A 107 9.09 -6.79 4.17
C VAL A 107 9.89 -6.25 2.98
N LEU A 108 10.61 -5.16 3.14
CA LEU A 108 11.43 -4.54 2.09
C LEU A 108 12.88 -5.05 2.05
N LEU A 109 13.34 -5.83 3.05
CA LEU A 109 14.71 -6.32 3.08
C LEU A 109 15.10 -7.12 1.83
N PRO A 110 14.27 -8.06 1.32
CA PRO A 110 14.62 -8.78 0.09
C PRO A 110 14.82 -7.87 -1.12
N ALA A 111 14.17 -6.70 -1.16
CA ALA A 111 14.29 -5.75 -2.27
C ALA A 111 15.70 -5.15 -2.37
N LEU A 112 16.46 -5.10 -1.28
CA LEU A 112 17.84 -4.61 -1.25
C LEU A 112 18.79 -5.54 -2.02
N PHE A 113 18.46 -6.82 -2.11
CA PHE A 113 19.29 -7.86 -2.71
C PHE A 113 18.73 -8.41 -4.02
N ASP A 114 17.56 -7.92 -4.45
CA ASP A 114 16.88 -8.37 -5.65
C ASP A 114 17.16 -7.43 -6.82
N ASN A 115 17.44 -8.00 -8.01
CA ASN A 115 17.66 -7.22 -9.23
C ASN A 115 16.42 -6.42 -9.63
N ASP A 116 15.23 -6.96 -9.41
CA ASP A 116 13.95 -6.31 -9.68
C ASP A 116 13.46 -5.45 -8.51
N LYS A 117 14.23 -5.36 -7.44
CA LYS A 117 13.91 -4.61 -6.21
C LYS A 117 12.54 -5.00 -5.63
N ARG A 118 12.22 -6.29 -5.65
CA ARG A 118 10.97 -6.83 -5.12
C ARG A 118 11.11 -7.15 -3.64
N GLY A 119 10.21 -6.57 -2.83
CA GLY A 119 10.07 -6.93 -1.42
C GLY A 119 9.40 -8.30 -1.25
N LEU A 120 9.31 -8.79 -0.01
CA LEU A 120 8.64 -10.06 0.28
C LEU A 120 7.18 -10.06 -0.17
N HIS A 121 6.45 -8.97 0.08
CA HIS A 121 5.06 -8.82 -0.34
C HIS A 121 4.91 -8.80 -1.87
N ASP A 122 5.87 -8.23 -2.60
CA ASP A 122 5.87 -8.26 -4.06
C ASP A 122 6.02 -9.68 -4.59
N LYS A 123 6.97 -10.44 -4.04
CA LYS A 123 7.25 -11.81 -4.48
C LYS A 123 6.09 -12.75 -4.21
N LEU A 124 5.51 -12.70 -3.02
CA LEU A 124 4.41 -13.58 -2.63
C LEU A 124 3.09 -13.23 -3.32
N ALA A 125 2.88 -11.96 -3.66
CA ALA A 125 1.68 -11.53 -4.38
C ALA A 125 1.81 -11.61 -5.91
N GLY A 126 3.01 -11.90 -6.44
CA GLY A 126 3.26 -11.92 -7.88
C GLY A 126 3.18 -10.52 -8.51
N THR A 127 3.69 -9.52 -7.82
CA THR A 127 3.62 -8.10 -8.21
C THR A 127 5.00 -7.47 -8.29
N LYS A 128 5.10 -6.33 -8.93
CA LYS A 128 6.32 -5.51 -8.98
C LYS A 128 5.96 -4.03 -9.10
N ILE A 129 6.85 -3.17 -8.63
CA ILE A 129 6.68 -1.72 -8.72
C ILE A 129 7.69 -1.19 -9.74
N LEU A 130 7.18 -0.51 -10.75
CA LEU A 130 7.95 0.04 -11.86
C LEU A 130 8.01 1.56 -11.76
N ARG A 131 9.13 2.12 -12.21
CA ARG A 131 9.28 3.54 -12.41
C ARG A 131 8.62 3.94 -13.73
N LEU A 132 7.75 4.94 -13.69
CA LEU A 132 7.19 5.51 -14.90
C LEU A 132 8.21 6.47 -15.54
N LYS A 133 8.48 6.29 -16.83
CA LYS A 133 9.30 7.24 -17.57
C LYS A 133 8.48 8.49 -17.83
N GLN A 134 9.11 9.66 -17.66
CA GLN A 134 8.55 10.91 -18.17
C GLN A 134 8.84 10.99 -19.67
N TYR A 135 7.81 11.29 -20.41
CA TYR A 135 7.96 11.75 -21.79
C TYR A 135 8.04 13.27 -21.81
#